data_162d2c9b62cf88106f0256adba729c56
#
_entry.id   162d2c9b62cf88106f0256adba729c56
#
_cell.length_a   1.000
_cell.length_b   1.000
_cell.length_c   1.000
_cell.angle_alpha   90.00
_cell.angle_beta   90.00
_cell.angle_gamma   90.00
#
_symmetry.space_group_name_H-M   'P 1'
#
loop_
_entity.id
_entity.type
_entity.pdbx_description
1 polymer ?
#
loop_
_entity_poly.entity_id
_entity_poly.type
_entity_poly.pdbx_seq_one_letter_code
_entity_poly.pdbx_strand_id
1 'polypeptide(L)'
;MCIRDRALSGTGCLRVAAQLLERLPALRGSGAGARPVIYMPEPTWGNHVNIFRDAGLEIRTYRYLDAATRTKLDFDAMLEDLSAAESGATVLLHACAHNPTGVDPSMDQWKALSAALKATGAQLFFDCAYQGFASGDAERDAGGLRHFVAEGHTLMLAQSYAKNFGLYGERVGALSMVCADAAEARALESQLKAVIRPMYSSPPVHGARVVAEVLGDADLRAKWTAECKAMADRISEMRAALKAKLADAGSTRDWAHITDQIGMFAYTGLTADQVQAMRDEFHVYCTLDGRISVAGLTPSNVDHVAKAIHAVSK
;
A
#
# COMPACT_ATOMS: atom_id res chain seq x y z
N MET A 1 8.32 -16.09 -15.52
CA MET A 1 8.55 -17.01 -14.36
C MET A 1 8.40 -16.24 -13.07
N CYS A 2 7.95 -16.87 -11.98
CA CYS A 2 7.78 -16.16 -10.70
C CYS A 2 8.46 -16.96 -9.59
N ILE A 3 9.24 -16.28 -8.74
CA ILE A 3 9.75 -16.82 -7.48
C ILE A 3 8.96 -16.20 -6.32
N ARG A 4 8.85 -16.96 -5.22
CA ARG A 4 8.22 -16.50 -3.98
C ARG A 4 9.04 -16.96 -2.80
N ASP A 5 9.29 -16.05 -1.87
CA ASP A 5 9.92 -16.38 -0.61
C ASP A 5 9.12 -15.79 0.56
N ARG A 6 9.16 -16.48 1.71
CA ARG A 6 8.53 -15.99 2.93
C ARG A 6 9.39 -14.91 3.57
N ALA A 7 8.75 -13.87 4.10
CA ALA A 7 9.44 -12.81 4.79
C ALA A 7 8.66 -12.37 6.06
N LEU A 8 9.28 -11.49 6.85
CA LEU A 8 8.72 -10.96 8.09
C LEU A 8 7.66 -9.89 7.79
N SER A 9 6.48 -10.31 7.28
CA SER A 9 5.38 -9.46 6.83
C SER A 9 5.79 -8.58 5.63
N GLY A 10 4.95 -7.62 5.24
CA GLY A 10 5.27 -6.66 4.18
C GLY A 10 6.56 -5.87 4.46
N THR A 11 6.78 -5.46 5.71
CA THR A 11 8.02 -4.76 6.13
C THR A 11 9.28 -5.57 5.79
N GLY A 12 9.26 -6.86 6.10
CA GLY A 12 10.39 -7.75 5.77
C GLY A 12 10.56 -7.95 4.28
N CYS A 13 9.45 -8.07 3.52
CA CYS A 13 9.49 -8.15 2.06
C CYS A 13 10.15 -6.91 1.44
N LEU A 14 9.71 -5.72 1.86
CA LEU A 14 10.25 -4.44 1.40
C LEU A 14 11.73 -4.31 1.72
N ARG A 15 12.15 -4.67 2.95
CA ARG A 15 13.55 -4.59 3.36
C ARG A 15 14.45 -5.58 2.61
N VAL A 16 14.01 -6.82 2.42
CA VAL A 16 14.76 -7.84 1.65
C VAL A 16 14.93 -7.40 0.20
N ALA A 17 13.85 -6.91 -0.44
CA ALA A 17 13.92 -6.41 -1.81
C ALA A 17 14.82 -5.18 -1.92
N ALA A 18 14.74 -4.23 -0.97
CA ALA A 18 15.63 -3.07 -0.93
C ALA A 18 17.10 -3.46 -0.83
N GLN A 19 17.42 -4.45 0.01
CA GLN A 19 18.78 -4.96 0.14
C GLN A 19 19.25 -5.71 -1.11
N LEU A 20 18.33 -6.37 -1.82
CA LEU A 20 18.63 -6.99 -3.11
C LEU A 20 18.95 -5.93 -4.18
N LEU A 21 18.15 -4.88 -4.26
CA LEU A 21 18.39 -3.73 -5.15
C LEU A 21 19.74 -3.04 -4.86
N GLU A 22 20.09 -2.90 -3.60
CA GLU A 22 21.38 -2.32 -3.20
C GLU A 22 22.55 -3.20 -3.65
N ARG A 23 22.46 -4.51 -3.50
CA ARG A 23 23.55 -5.46 -3.81
C ARG A 23 23.71 -5.76 -5.29
N LEU A 24 22.63 -5.73 -6.09
CA LEU A 24 22.64 -6.19 -7.48
C LEU A 24 22.55 -5.04 -8.48
N PRO A 25 23.69 -4.53 -9.00
CA PRO A 25 23.67 -3.48 -10.03
C PRO A 25 22.84 -3.81 -11.26
N ALA A 26 22.76 -5.10 -11.62
CA ALA A 26 21.95 -5.55 -12.74
C ALA A 26 20.44 -5.27 -12.62
N LEU A 27 19.93 -5.10 -11.39
CA LEU A 27 18.53 -4.71 -11.14
C LEU A 27 18.32 -3.20 -11.15
N ARG A 28 19.38 -2.41 -11.24
CA ARG A 28 19.32 -0.94 -11.11
C ARG A 28 19.32 -0.18 -12.44
N GLY A 29 19.72 -0.82 -13.54
CA GLY A 29 19.94 -0.14 -14.83
C GLY A 29 20.98 0.99 -14.80
N SER A 30 21.43 1.42 -13.63
CA SER A 30 22.42 2.46 -13.41
C SER A 30 23.83 1.88 -13.39
N GLY A 31 24.83 2.62 -13.88
CA GLY A 31 26.22 2.21 -13.92
C GLY A 31 26.77 1.80 -12.55
N ALA A 32 27.80 0.96 -12.55
CA ALA A 32 28.45 0.50 -11.33
C ALA A 32 28.94 1.69 -10.48
N GLY A 33 28.49 1.75 -9.22
CA GLY A 33 28.88 2.77 -8.24
C GLY A 33 27.82 3.81 -7.87
N ALA A 34 26.73 3.96 -8.63
CA ALA A 34 25.63 4.82 -8.23
C ALA A 34 24.73 4.15 -7.16
N ARG A 35 24.18 4.95 -6.24
CA ARG A 35 23.14 4.46 -5.32
C ARG A 35 21.89 4.09 -6.10
N PRO A 36 21.21 2.97 -5.77
CA PRO A 36 19.92 2.68 -6.37
C PRO A 36 18.89 3.74 -5.97
N VAL A 37 18.15 4.25 -6.94
CA VAL A 37 17.10 5.26 -6.75
C VAL A 37 15.76 4.54 -6.63
N ILE A 38 14.94 4.99 -5.67
CA ILE A 38 13.54 4.57 -5.56
C ILE A 38 12.60 5.79 -5.54
N TYR A 39 11.63 5.80 -6.44
CA TYR A 39 10.54 6.75 -6.47
C TYR A 39 9.37 6.22 -5.63
N MET A 40 8.86 7.04 -4.71
CA MET A 40 7.73 6.69 -3.83
C MET A 40 6.64 7.74 -3.95
N PRO A 41 5.36 7.38 -3.75
CA PRO A 41 4.28 8.38 -3.76
C PRO A 41 4.41 9.36 -2.60
N GLU A 42 4.02 10.59 -2.80
CA GLU A 42 3.91 11.59 -1.75
C GLU A 42 2.45 12.03 -1.58
N PRO A 43 1.81 11.70 -0.41
CA PRO A 43 2.37 10.96 0.73
C PRO A 43 2.47 9.46 0.50
N THR A 44 3.21 8.76 1.38
CA THR A 44 3.31 7.31 1.43
C THR A 44 3.25 6.79 2.87
N TRP A 45 3.22 5.48 3.06
CA TRP A 45 3.37 4.89 4.39
C TRP A 45 4.74 5.30 5.00
N GLY A 46 4.69 5.98 6.16
CA GLY A 46 5.88 6.63 6.73
C GLY A 46 7.09 5.71 6.93
N ASN A 47 6.88 4.38 7.10
CA ASN A 47 7.99 3.45 7.26
C ASN A 47 8.70 3.11 5.94
N HIS A 48 8.12 3.40 4.78
CA HIS A 48 8.82 3.22 3.50
C HIS A 48 10.14 4.01 3.47
N VAL A 49 10.10 5.26 3.92
CA VAL A 49 11.30 6.13 3.99
C VAL A 49 12.40 5.47 4.80
N ASN A 50 12.07 4.96 5.99
CA ASN A 50 13.07 4.33 6.85
C ASN A 50 13.62 3.03 6.25
N ILE A 51 12.74 2.18 5.70
CA ILE A 51 13.12 0.90 5.11
C ILE A 51 14.13 1.09 3.96
N PHE A 52 13.81 1.99 3.02
CA PHE A 52 14.64 2.18 1.83
C PHE A 52 15.91 2.99 2.10
N ARG A 53 15.81 4.06 2.91
CA ARG A 53 16.98 4.83 3.34
C ARG A 53 18.00 3.97 4.07
N ASP A 54 17.53 3.17 5.04
CA ASP A 54 18.40 2.33 5.88
C ASP A 54 18.93 1.09 5.11
N ALA A 55 18.38 0.81 3.92
CA ALA A 55 18.92 -0.14 2.97
C ALA A 55 19.95 0.50 2.01
N GLY A 56 20.19 1.81 2.08
CA GLY A 56 21.15 2.52 1.26
C GLY A 56 20.62 3.08 -0.07
N LEU A 57 19.29 3.07 -0.27
CA LEU A 57 18.68 3.64 -1.48
C LEU A 57 18.57 5.17 -1.39
N GLU A 58 18.70 5.83 -2.54
CA GLU A 58 18.33 7.23 -2.70
C GLU A 58 16.83 7.32 -2.90
N ILE A 59 16.17 8.14 -2.09
CA ILE A 59 14.72 8.30 -2.11
C ILE A 59 14.38 9.55 -2.92
N ARG A 60 13.47 9.38 -3.88
CA ARG A 60 12.78 10.44 -4.59
C ARG A 60 11.28 10.25 -4.46
N THR A 61 10.53 11.33 -4.56
CA THR A 61 9.07 11.26 -4.48
C THR A 61 8.44 11.60 -5.84
N TYR A 62 7.24 11.09 -6.07
CA TYR A 62 6.37 11.52 -7.14
C TYR A 62 5.04 12.03 -6.58
N ARG A 63 4.45 13.02 -7.22
CA ARG A 63 3.17 13.61 -6.83
C ARG A 63 2.07 12.57 -6.89
N TYR A 64 1.27 12.49 -5.85
CA TYR A 64 0.21 11.50 -5.73
C TYR A 64 -1.14 12.13 -5.39
N LEU A 65 -1.18 13.01 -4.39
CA LEU A 65 -2.39 13.73 -4.02
C LEU A 65 -2.39 15.14 -4.62
N ASP A 66 -3.57 15.57 -5.08
CA ASP A 66 -3.83 16.95 -5.42
C ASP A 66 -3.51 17.87 -4.24
N ALA A 67 -2.61 18.84 -4.48
CA ALA A 67 -2.06 19.69 -3.42
C ALA A 67 -3.10 20.63 -2.79
N ALA A 68 -4.15 21.00 -3.54
CA ALA A 68 -5.17 21.94 -3.08
C ALA A 68 -6.23 21.23 -2.22
N THR A 69 -6.70 20.09 -2.66
CA THR A 69 -7.76 19.33 -1.96
C THR A 69 -7.21 18.35 -0.93
N ARG A 70 -6.03 17.78 -1.17
CA ARG A 70 -5.40 16.72 -0.39
C ARG A 70 -6.28 15.47 -0.19
N THR A 71 -7.26 15.28 -1.05
CA THR A 71 -8.27 14.22 -0.91
C THR A 71 -8.50 13.43 -2.20
N LYS A 72 -7.91 13.86 -3.30
CA LYS A 72 -8.04 13.25 -4.64
C LYS A 72 -6.68 12.90 -5.20
N LEU A 73 -6.64 11.93 -6.12
CA LEU A 73 -5.44 11.61 -6.88
C LEU A 73 -5.13 12.75 -7.86
N ASP A 74 -3.89 13.22 -7.89
CA ASP A 74 -3.34 14.04 -8.97
C ASP A 74 -2.72 13.13 -10.03
N PHE A 75 -3.58 12.52 -10.84
CA PHE A 75 -3.13 11.52 -11.80
C PHE A 75 -2.23 12.09 -12.88
N ASP A 76 -2.49 13.30 -13.35
CA ASP A 76 -1.71 13.93 -14.43
C ASP A 76 -0.29 14.22 -13.92
N ALA A 77 -0.16 14.76 -12.72
CA ALA A 77 1.14 15.00 -12.10
C ALA A 77 1.89 13.69 -11.78
N MET A 78 1.19 12.67 -11.29
CA MET A 78 1.75 11.33 -11.08
C MET A 78 2.29 10.74 -12.38
N LEU A 79 1.54 10.82 -13.47
CA LEU A 79 1.92 10.30 -14.76
C LEU A 79 3.12 11.06 -15.36
N GLU A 80 3.14 12.37 -15.21
CA GLU A 80 4.26 13.24 -15.63
C GLU A 80 5.55 12.84 -14.90
N ASP A 81 5.52 12.79 -13.55
CA ASP A 81 6.69 12.47 -12.73
C ASP A 81 7.22 11.05 -13.03
N LEU A 82 6.31 10.07 -13.15
CA LEU A 82 6.70 8.69 -13.40
C LEU A 82 7.16 8.44 -14.84
N SER A 83 6.66 9.20 -15.80
CA SER A 83 7.15 9.17 -17.19
C SER A 83 8.57 9.74 -17.34
N ALA A 84 8.97 10.61 -16.41
CA ALA A 84 10.31 11.20 -16.34
C ALA A 84 11.27 10.40 -15.42
N ALA A 85 10.83 9.26 -14.84
CA ALA A 85 11.66 8.44 -13.98
C ALA A 85 12.90 7.92 -14.74
N GLU A 86 14.04 7.93 -14.08
CA GLU A 86 15.32 7.46 -14.65
C GLU A 86 15.23 5.98 -15.02
N SER A 87 15.82 5.64 -16.17
CA SER A 87 15.95 4.23 -16.56
C SER A 87 16.68 3.43 -15.48
N GLY A 88 16.07 2.31 -15.07
CA GLY A 88 16.59 1.44 -14.01
C GLY A 88 16.37 1.93 -12.59
N ALA A 89 15.74 3.08 -12.38
CA ALA A 89 15.21 3.42 -11.06
C ALA A 89 14.09 2.46 -10.66
N THR A 90 13.88 2.30 -9.36
CA THR A 90 12.73 1.53 -8.85
C THR A 90 11.55 2.47 -8.63
N VAL A 91 10.35 2.04 -9.02
CA VAL A 91 9.10 2.76 -8.74
C VAL A 91 8.27 1.93 -7.79
N LEU A 92 8.00 2.47 -6.59
CA LEU A 92 7.11 1.86 -5.60
C LEU A 92 5.67 2.27 -5.89
N LEU A 93 4.80 1.27 -6.01
CA LEU A 93 3.36 1.43 -6.20
C LEU A 93 2.61 0.67 -5.10
N HIS A 94 1.52 1.24 -4.56
CA HIS A 94 0.63 0.51 -3.68
C HIS A 94 -0.39 -0.24 -4.55
N ALA A 95 -0.53 -1.55 -4.34
CA ALA A 95 -1.38 -2.38 -5.18
C ALA A 95 -2.88 -2.05 -5.02
N CYS A 96 -3.30 -1.70 -3.81
CA CYS A 96 -4.66 -1.27 -3.48
C CYS A 96 -4.69 -0.61 -2.10
N ALA A 97 -5.75 0.17 -1.84
CA ALA A 97 -6.01 0.87 -0.57
C ALA A 97 -4.78 1.65 -0.08
N HIS A 98 -4.33 2.58 -0.91
CA HIS A 98 -3.12 3.38 -0.69
C HIS A 98 -3.05 3.96 0.74
N ASN A 99 -1.97 3.70 1.43
CA ASN A 99 -1.73 4.22 2.78
C ASN A 99 -0.80 5.44 2.70
N PRO A 100 -1.21 6.65 3.10
CA PRO A 100 -2.30 6.95 4.04
C PRO A 100 -3.65 7.37 3.41
N THR A 101 -3.76 7.52 2.10
CA THR A 101 -4.80 8.34 1.47
C THR A 101 -6.12 7.61 1.26
N GLY A 102 -6.09 6.29 1.06
CA GLY A 102 -7.27 5.52 0.64
C GLY A 102 -7.71 5.83 -0.80
N VAL A 103 -6.89 6.53 -1.58
CA VAL A 103 -7.18 6.88 -2.97
C VAL A 103 -6.33 6.02 -3.89
N ASP A 104 -6.95 5.26 -4.78
CA ASP A 104 -6.27 4.40 -5.75
C ASP A 104 -6.54 4.86 -7.18
N PRO A 105 -5.61 4.63 -8.12
CA PRO A 105 -5.87 4.84 -9.55
C PRO A 105 -7.02 3.95 -10.05
N SER A 106 -7.84 4.46 -10.96
CA SER A 106 -8.82 3.66 -11.70
C SER A 106 -8.13 2.65 -12.63
N MET A 107 -8.88 1.65 -13.14
CA MET A 107 -8.30 0.68 -14.08
C MET A 107 -7.74 1.34 -15.35
N ASP A 108 -8.36 2.39 -15.84
CA ASP A 108 -7.85 3.11 -17.02
C ASP A 108 -6.59 3.90 -16.69
N GLN A 109 -6.49 4.47 -15.48
CA GLN A 109 -5.28 5.08 -14.97
C GLN A 109 -4.15 4.05 -14.76
N TRP A 110 -4.45 2.85 -14.24
CA TRP A 110 -3.49 1.75 -14.15
C TRP A 110 -2.95 1.33 -15.52
N LYS A 111 -3.81 1.28 -16.55
CA LYS A 111 -3.38 1.00 -17.94
C LYS A 111 -2.45 2.07 -18.48
N ALA A 112 -2.79 3.36 -18.26
CA ALA A 112 -1.96 4.48 -18.68
C ALA A 112 -0.60 4.47 -17.99
N LEU A 113 -0.56 4.23 -16.67
CA LEU A 113 0.69 4.08 -15.90
C LEU A 113 1.53 2.91 -16.40
N SER A 114 0.91 1.76 -16.68
CA SER A 114 1.60 0.58 -17.22
C SER A 114 2.30 0.92 -18.53
N ALA A 115 1.60 1.58 -19.45
CA ALA A 115 2.16 1.98 -20.74
C ALA A 115 3.32 2.97 -20.58
N ALA A 116 3.18 3.98 -19.72
CA ALA A 116 4.23 4.96 -19.44
C ALA A 116 5.47 4.33 -18.82
N LEU A 117 5.30 3.53 -17.76
CA LEU A 117 6.39 2.89 -17.04
C LEU A 117 7.13 1.82 -17.89
N LYS A 118 6.44 1.21 -18.86
CA LYS A 118 7.10 0.31 -19.82
C LYS A 118 8.12 1.03 -20.70
N ALA A 119 7.87 2.29 -21.01
CA ALA A 119 8.78 3.11 -21.83
C ALA A 119 10.03 3.58 -21.07
N THR A 120 9.96 3.72 -19.73
CA THR A 120 11.09 4.22 -18.92
C THR A 120 12.13 3.15 -18.64
N GLY A 121 11.77 1.87 -18.67
CA GLY A 121 12.63 0.78 -18.21
C GLY A 121 12.84 0.76 -16.68
N ALA A 122 11.97 1.40 -15.92
CA ALA A 122 12.00 1.38 -14.46
C ALA A 122 11.68 -0.01 -13.90
N GLN A 123 12.33 -0.36 -12.78
CA GLN A 123 12.02 -1.56 -12.02
C GLN A 123 10.76 -1.32 -11.18
N LEU A 124 9.74 -2.15 -11.33
CA LEU A 124 8.49 -1.97 -10.60
C LEU A 124 8.48 -2.73 -9.28
N PHE A 125 7.98 -2.07 -8.23
CA PHE A 125 7.83 -2.67 -6.91
C PHE A 125 6.45 -2.36 -6.33
N PHE A 126 5.62 -3.39 -6.17
CA PHE A 126 4.31 -3.26 -5.58
C PHE A 126 4.33 -3.61 -4.09
N ASP A 127 3.75 -2.73 -3.26
CA ASP A 127 3.39 -3.03 -1.86
C ASP A 127 1.91 -3.40 -1.79
N CYS A 128 1.60 -4.59 -1.27
CA CYS A 128 0.27 -5.15 -1.19
C CYS A 128 -0.05 -5.57 0.25
N ALA A 129 -0.51 -4.61 1.05
CA ALA A 129 -0.81 -4.83 2.46
C ALA A 129 -2.31 -4.97 2.76
N TYR A 130 -3.20 -4.63 1.82
CA TYR A 130 -4.64 -4.47 2.07
C TYR A 130 -5.52 -5.24 1.09
N GLN A 131 -4.99 -6.21 0.40
CA GLN A 131 -5.75 -7.05 -0.53
C GLN A 131 -6.93 -7.74 0.18
N GLY A 132 -8.13 -7.57 -0.36
CA GLY A 132 -9.39 -8.00 0.25
C GLY A 132 -10.09 -6.92 1.08
N PHE A 133 -9.39 -5.86 1.50
CA PHE A 133 -9.97 -4.77 2.31
C PHE A 133 -10.32 -3.50 1.51
N ALA A 134 -9.91 -3.40 0.25
CA ALA A 134 -10.28 -2.26 -0.58
C ALA A 134 -11.73 -2.40 -1.06
N SER A 135 -12.05 -3.48 -1.75
CA SER A 135 -13.38 -3.74 -2.31
C SER A 135 -14.15 -4.89 -1.64
N GLY A 136 -13.51 -5.64 -0.74
CA GLY A 136 -14.04 -6.91 -0.22
C GLY A 136 -13.84 -8.10 -1.17
N ASP A 137 -13.15 -7.88 -2.28
CA ASP A 137 -12.81 -8.90 -3.28
C ASP A 137 -11.30 -8.85 -3.58
N ALA A 138 -10.59 -9.87 -3.14
CA ALA A 138 -9.13 -9.96 -3.29
C ALA A 138 -8.68 -9.99 -4.77
N GLU A 139 -9.50 -10.53 -5.66
CA GLU A 139 -9.21 -10.60 -7.09
C GLU A 139 -9.32 -9.21 -7.74
N ARG A 140 -10.37 -8.48 -7.39
CA ARG A 140 -10.59 -7.10 -7.83
C ARG A 140 -9.49 -6.17 -7.32
N ASP A 141 -9.11 -6.30 -6.05
CA ASP A 141 -8.06 -5.49 -5.42
C ASP A 141 -6.68 -5.69 -6.05
N ALA A 142 -6.43 -6.86 -6.66
CA ALA A 142 -5.23 -7.17 -7.40
C ALA A 142 -5.28 -6.73 -8.88
N GLY A 143 -6.34 -6.08 -9.34
CA GLY A 143 -6.59 -5.78 -10.75
C GLY A 143 -5.48 -4.98 -11.42
N GLY A 144 -5.01 -3.89 -10.78
CA GLY A 144 -3.89 -3.07 -11.28
C GLY A 144 -2.61 -3.89 -11.41
N LEU A 145 -2.21 -4.58 -10.35
CA LEU A 145 -1.02 -5.45 -10.35
C LEU A 145 -1.09 -6.53 -11.44
N ARG A 146 -2.24 -7.20 -11.58
CA ARG A 146 -2.44 -8.24 -12.60
C ARG A 146 -2.35 -7.70 -14.03
N HIS A 147 -2.82 -6.47 -14.24
CA HIS A 147 -2.68 -5.80 -15.53
C HIS A 147 -1.21 -5.63 -15.90
N PHE A 148 -0.37 -5.14 -14.98
CA PHE A 148 1.07 -5.01 -15.22
C PHE A 148 1.74 -6.34 -15.56
N VAL A 149 1.37 -7.43 -14.86
CA VAL A 149 1.88 -8.77 -15.18
C VAL A 149 1.42 -9.23 -16.56
N ALA A 150 0.16 -9.00 -16.91
CA ALA A 150 -0.40 -9.37 -18.23
C ALA A 150 0.27 -8.59 -19.38
N GLU A 151 0.65 -7.33 -19.15
CA GLU A 151 1.41 -6.51 -20.10
C GLU A 151 2.91 -6.90 -20.20
N GLY A 152 3.34 -7.93 -19.47
CA GLY A 152 4.69 -8.48 -19.54
C GLY A 152 5.74 -7.71 -18.78
N HIS A 153 5.36 -6.92 -17.77
CA HIS A 153 6.33 -6.31 -16.87
C HIS A 153 7.01 -7.35 -15.97
N THR A 154 8.32 -7.21 -15.79
CA THR A 154 9.00 -7.79 -14.65
C THR A 154 8.77 -6.89 -13.44
N LEU A 155 8.52 -7.46 -12.28
CA LEU A 155 8.21 -6.68 -11.08
C LEU A 155 8.47 -7.45 -9.78
N MET A 156 8.60 -6.70 -8.70
CA MET A 156 8.62 -7.21 -7.33
C MET A 156 7.28 -6.93 -6.66
N LEU A 157 6.84 -7.84 -5.79
CA LEU A 157 5.63 -7.71 -4.99
C LEU A 157 5.92 -8.05 -3.54
N ALA A 158 5.76 -7.06 -2.64
CA ALA A 158 5.75 -7.25 -1.20
C ALA A 158 4.32 -7.47 -0.73
N GLN A 159 3.99 -8.69 -0.31
CA GLN A 159 2.65 -9.05 0.13
C GLN A 159 2.62 -9.30 1.64
N SER A 160 1.66 -8.69 2.34
CA SER A 160 1.47 -8.86 3.78
C SER A 160 0.18 -9.59 4.08
N TYR A 161 0.24 -10.55 4.99
CA TYR A 161 -0.92 -11.25 5.56
C TYR A 161 -1.27 -10.76 6.97
N ALA A 162 -0.67 -9.64 7.40
CA ALA A 162 -0.91 -9.10 8.73
C ALA A 162 -2.36 -8.65 8.94
N LYS A 163 -2.96 -7.99 7.93
CA LYS A 163 -4.30 -7.40 8.03
C LYS A 163 -5.39 -8.40 7.63
N ASN A 164 -5.36 -8.89 6.40
CA ASN A 164 -6.41 -9.74 5.84
C ASN A 164 -6.51 -11.15 6.47
N PHE A 165 -5.51 -11.57 7.25
CA PHE A 165 -5.55 -12.75 8.10
C PHE A 165 -5.51 -12.43 9.60
N GLY A 166 -5.41 -11.15 9.99
CA GLY A 166 -5.26 -10.78 11.40
C GLY A 166 -3.95 -11.24 12.04
N LEU A 167 -2.96 -11.63 11.25
CA LEU A 167 -1.69 -12.23 11.70
C LEU A 167 -0.59 -11.18 11.95
N TYR A 168 -0.94 -10.06 12.58
CA TYR A 168 -0.01 -8.94 12.84
C TYR A 168 1.25 -9.38 13.59
N GLY A 169 1.07 -10.18 14.65
CA GLY A 169 2.15 -10.66 15.53
C GLY A 169 2.95 -11.82 14.93
N GLU A 170 2.35 -12.61 14.04
CA GLU A 170 2.98 -13.76 13.39
C GLU A 170 4.00 -13.39 12.31
N ARG A 171 3.99 -12.13 11.87
CA ARG A 171 4.93 -11.61 10.89
C ARG A 171 4.96 -12.40 9.59
N VAL A 172 3.80 -12.59 8.94
CA VAL A 172 3.68 -13.36 7.70
C VAL A 172 3.62 -12.44 6.49
N GLY A 173 4.52 -12.66 5.55
CA GLY A 173 4.56 -11.99 4.25
C GLY A 173 5.19 -12.87 3.17
N ALA A 174 4.96 -12.51 1.93
CA ALA A 174 5.57 -13.15 0.76
C ALA A 174 6.18 -12.09 -0.16
N LEU A 175 7.46 -12.23 -0.46
CA LEU A 175 8.13 -11.50 -1.53
C LEU A 175 8.03 -12.32 -2.80
N SER A 176 7.35 -11.80 -3.81
CA SER A 176 7.27 -12.42 -5.13
C SER A 176 8.03 -11.58 -6.15
N MET A 177 8.67 -12.23 -7.11
CA MET A 177 9.35 -11.57 -8.22
C MET A 177 8.93 -12.21 -9.53
N VAL A 178 8.38 -11.42 -10.44
CA VAL A 178 8.07 -11.82 -11.81
C VAL A 178 9.34 -11.60 -12.64
N CYS A 179 9.89 -12.69 -13.15
CA CYS A 179 11.13 -12.74 -13.90
C CYS A 179 10.86 -13.00 -15.38
N ALA A 180 11.76 -12.57 -16.24
CA ALA A 180 11.66 -12.79 -17.69
C ALA A 180 11.65 -14.30 -18.02
N ASP A 181 12.54 -15.06 -17.39
CA ASP A 181 12.67 -16.49 -17.63
C ASP A 181 13.06 -17.30 -16.38
N ALA A 182 13.23 -18.61 -16.57
CA ALA A 182 13.60 -19.55 -15.52
C ALA A 182 15.07 -19.43 -15.06
N ALA A 183 15.95 -18.92 -15.89
CA ALA A 183 17.37 -18.73 -15.54
C ALA A 183 17.51 -17.54 -14.62
N GLU A 184 16.88 -16.41 -14.94
CA GLU A 184 16.80 -15.24 -14.09
C GLU A 184 16.17 -15.59 -12.74
N ALA A 185 15.03 -16.33 -12.74
CA ALA A 185 14.37 -16.74 -11.50
C ALA A 185 15.30 -17.53 -10.57
N ARG A 186 16.05 -18.51 -11.09
CA ARG A 186 17.04 -19.28 -10.30
C ARG A 186 18.16 -18.41 -9.76
N ALA A 187 18.68 -17.50 -10.58
CA ALA A 187 19.74 -16.58 -10.18
C ALA A 187 19.26 -15.66 -9.03
N LEU A 188 18.08 -15.05 -9.16
CA LEU A 188 17.50 -14.19 -8.15
C LEU A 188 17.15 -14.95 -6.86
N GLU A 189 16.63 -16.17 -6.96
CA GLU A 189 16.38 -17.02 -5.77
C GLU A 189 17.68 -17.29 -5.00
N SER A 190 18.77 -17.57 -5.68
CA SER A 190 20.09 -17.75 -5.06
C SER A 190 20.56 -16.47 -4.33
N GLN A 191 20.38 -15.30 -4.95
CA GLN A 191 20.74 -14.01 -4.33
C GLN A 191 19.83 -13.65 -3.16
N LEU A 192 18.52 -13.93 -3.25
CA LEU A 192 17.60 -13.74 -2.12
C LEU A 192 18.06 -14.56 -0.90
N LYS A 193 18.42 -15.83 -1.08
CA LYS A 193 18.96 -16.67 -0.01
C LYS A 193 20.21 -16.08 0.63
N ALA A 194 21.12 -15.52 -0.17
CA ALA A 194 22.34 -14.85 0.30
C ALA A 194 22.05 -13.55 1.08
N VAL A 195 21.00 -12.82 0.70
CA VAL A 195 20.51 -11.61 1.41
C VAL A 195 19.83 -11.99 2.72
N ILE A 196 18.90 -12.95 2.70
CA ILE A 196 18.09 -13.34 3.84
C ILE A 196 18.93 -14.02 4.95
N ARG A 197 19.92 -14.82 4.55
CA ARG A 197 20.72 -15.59 5.49
C ARG A 197 21.34 -14.78 6.63
N PRO A 198 21.99 -13.62 6.38
CA PRO A 198 22.54 -12.80 7.46
C PRO A 198 21.51 -11.90 8.15
N MET A 199 20.31 -11.69 7.57
CA MET A 199 19.29 -10.84 8.18
C MET A 199 18.52 -11.56 9.30
N TYR A 200 17.96 -12.72 8.98
CA TYR A 200 17.16 -13.53 9.94
C TYR A 200 17.19 -15.03 9.65
N SER A 201 18.04 -15.47 8.73
CA SER A 201 18.22 -16.89 8.34
C SER A 201 16.96 -17.53 7.74
N SER A 202 15.92 -17.70 8.55
CA SER A 202 14.62 -18.25 8.15
C SER A 202 13.50 -17.54 8.91
N PRO A 203 12.39 -17.17 8.27
CA PRO A 203 11.26 -16.57 8.95
C PRO A 203 10.47 -17.63 9.75
N PRO A 204 9.68 -17.23 10.76
CA PRO A 204 8.77 -18.12 11.48
C PRO A 204 7.85 -18.88 10.51
N VAL A 205 7.56 -20.15 10.82
CA VAL A 205 6.79 -21.01 9.93
C VAL A 205 5.31 -21.12 10.29
N HIS A 206 4.96 -20.90 11.58
CA HIS A 206 3.61 -21.15 12.09
C HIS A 206 2.56 -20.34 11.32
N GLY A 207 2.64 -19.03 11.32
CA GLY A 207 1.67 -18.16 10.62
C GLY A 207 1.61 -18.42 9.11
N ALA A 208 2.75 -18.77 8.48
CA ALA A 208 2.76 -19.13 7.07
C ALA A 208 2.01 -20.45 6.79
N ARG A 209 2.07 -21.43 7.71
CA ARG A 209 1.28 -22.67 7.61
C ARG A 209 -0.22 -22.39 7.77
N VAL A 210 -0.61 -21.49 8.68
CA VAL A 210 -2.01 -21.04 8.84
C VAL A 210 -2.53 -20.47 7.54
N VAL A 211 -1.78 -19.56 6.92
CA VAL A 211 -2.16 -18.95 5.61
C VAL A 211 -2.25 -20.04 4.52
N ALA A 212 -1.28 -20.94 4.46
CA ALA A 212 -1.26 -22.01 3.45
C ALA A 212 -2.43 -22.97 3.60
N GLU A 213 -2.78 -23.35 4.83
CA GLU A 213 -3.92 -24.20 5.14
C GLU A 213 -5.24 -23.54 4.69
N VAL A 214 -5.46 -22.30 5.13
CA VAL A 214 -6.69 -21.57 4.79
C VAL A 214 -6.85 -21.34 3.29
N LEU A 215 -5.77 -20.99 2.59
CA LEU A 215 -5.84 -20.76 1.14
C LEU A 215 -5.80 -22.05 0.32
N GLY A 216 -5.29 -23.14 0.88
CA GLY A 216 -5.20 -24.45 0.24
C GLY A 216 -6.49 -25.27 0.30
N ASP A 217 -7.30 -25.06 1.34
CA ASP A 217 -8.59 -25.72 1.50
C ASP A 217 -9.72 -24.86 0.93
N ALA A 218 -10.60 -25.45 0.12
CA ALA A 218 -11.64 -24.71 -0.58
C ALA A 218 -12.69 -24.11 0.39
N ASP A 219 -13.07 -24.84 1.43
CA ASP A 219 -14.10 -24.42 2.38
C ASP A 219 -13.56 -23.35 3.32
N LEU A 220 -12.32 -23.50 3.81
CA LEU A 220 -11.67 -22.49 4.63
C LEU A 220 -11.42 -21.21 3.85
N ARG A 221 -10.99 -21.31 2.59
CA ARG A 221 -10.82 -20.16 1.71
C ARG A 221 -12.13 -19.42 1.45
N ALA A 222 -13.23 -20.16 1.24
CA ALA A 222 -14.55 -19.54 1.05
C ALA A 222 -15.00 -18.78 2.32
N LYS A 223 -14.81 -19.35 3.50
CA LYS A 223 -15.09 -18.70 4.79
C LYS A 223 -14.23 -17.44 4.96
N TRP A 224 -12.93 -17.55 4.76
CA TRP A 224 -12.00 -16.41 4.84
C TRP A 224 -12.40 -15.28 3.87
N THR A 225 -12.76 -15.61 2.63
CA THR A 225 -13.22 -14.62 1.65
C THR A 225 -14.47 -13.89 2.13
N ALA A 226 -15.46 -14.63 2.67
CA ALA A 226 -16.68 -14.06 3.21
C ALA A 226 -16.42 -13.15 4.42
N GLU A 227 -15.53 -13.53 5.33
CA GLU A 227 -15.13 -12.73 6.49
C GLU A 227 -14.37 -11.46 6.08
N CYS A 228 -13.43 -11.55 5.14
CA CYS A 228 -12.74 -10.37 4.58
C CYS A 228 -13.75 -9.39 3.97
N LYS A 229 -14.71 -9.91 3.20
CA LYS A 229 -15.78 -9.08 2.62
C LYS A 229 -16.60 -8.40 3.70
N ALA A 230 -17.02 -9.11 4.74
CA ALA A 230 -17.79 -8.54 5.84
C ALA A 230 -17.03 -7.40 6.56
N MET A 231 -15.70 -7.55 6.74
CA MET A 231 -14.87 -6.49 7.31
C MET A 231 -14.76 -5.27 6.39
N ALA A 232 -14.63 -5.46 5.08
CA ALA A 232 -14.59 -4.38 4.10
C ALA A 232 -15.93 -3.66 4.00
N ASP A 233 -17.05 -4.39 4.00
CA ASP A 233 -18.40 -3.85 4.00
C ASP A 233 -18.64 -2.97 5.25
N ARG A 234 -18.25 -3.46 6.44
CA ARG A 234 -18.32 -2.69 7.68
C ARG A 234 -17.54 -1.39 7.62
N ILE A 235 -16.33 -1.40 7.03
CA ILE A 235 -15.54 -0.18 6.84
C ILE A 235 -16.30 0.80 5.94
N SER A 236 -16.89 0.33 4.85
CA SER A 236 -17.70 1.15 3.93
C SER A 236 -18.95 1.72 4.61
N GLU A 237 -19.63 0.94 5.46
CA GLU A 237 -20.74 1.40 6.27
C GLU A 237 -20.32 2.52 7.24
N MET A 238 -19.17 2.39 7.89
CA MET A 238 -18.66 3.43 8.79
C MET A 238 -18.26 4.72 8.05
N ARG A 239 -17.76 4.62 6.81
CA ARG A 239 -17.53 5.79 5.96
C ARG A 239 -18.84 6.52 5.63
N ALA A 240 -19.87 5.78 5.22
CA ALA A 240 -21.18 6.34 4.94
C ALA A 240 -21.81 6.96 6.20
N ALA A 241 -21.70 6.29 7.34
CA ALA A 241 -22.19 6.80 8.62
C ALA A 241 -21.47 8.09 9.04
N LEU A 242 -20.14 8.16 8.91
CA LEU A 242 -19.36 9.36 9.22
C LEU A 242 -19.81 10.55 8.33
N LYS A 243 -19.94 10.34 7.02
CA LYS A 243 -20.41 11.37 6.08
C LYS A 243 -21.80 11.87 6.43
N ALA A 244 -22.72 10.95 6.75
CA ALA A 244 -24.10 11.32 7.16
C ALA A 244 -24.09 12.12 8.47
N LYS A 245 -23.30 11.70 9.47
CA LYS A 245 -23.18 12.40 10.76
C LYS A 245 -22.51 13.78 10.63
N LEU A 246 -21.64 13.99 9.70
CA LEU A 246 -21.09 15.32 9.39
C LEU A 246 -22.16 16.25 8.81
N ALA A 247 -23.03 15.74 7.95
CA ALA A 247 -24.18 16.50 7.44
C ALA A 247 -25.20 16.78 8.56
N ASP A 248 -25.54 15.80 9.41
CA ASP A 248 -26.42 15.97 10.58
C ASP A 248 -25.87 17.03 11.56
N ALA A 249 -24.54 17.13 11.71
CA ALA A 249 -23.88 18.15 12.52
C ALA A 249 -23.92 19.56 11.90
N GLY A 250 -24.43 19.71 10.68
CA GLY A 250 -24.55 20.98 9.96
C GLY A 250 -23.30 21.39 9.19
N SER A 251 -22.41 20.47 8.86
CA SER A 251 -21.25 20.77 8.03
C SER A 251 -21.64 21.11 6.60
N THR A 252 -21.16 22.25 6.10
CA THR A 252 -21.38 22.69 4.72
C THR A 252 -20.23 22.31 3.79
N ARG A 253 -19.14 21.74 4.33
CA ARG A 253 -17.99 21.27 3.55
C ARG A 253 -18.38 19.99 2.81
N ASP A 254 -17.84 19.82 1.59
CA ASP A 254 -17.97 18.57 0.84
C ASP A 254 -17.11 17.47 1.48
N TRP A 255 -17.74 16.41 1.92
CA TRP A 255 -17.14 15.21 2.51
C TRP A 255 -17.28 13.97 1.62
N ALA A 256 -17.54 14.15 0.31
CA ALA A 256 -17.69 13.03 -0.62
C ALA A 256 -16.45 12.12 -0.63
N HIS A 257 -15.27 12.71 -0.50
CA HIS A 257 -14.01 11.96 -0.47
C HIS A 257 -13.94 10.90 0.64
N ILE A 258 -14.66 11.05 1.75
CA ILE A 258 -14.70 10.03 2.81
C ILE A 258 -15.30 8.72 2.29
N THR A 259 -16.29 8.78 1.41
CA THR A 259 -16.93 7.62 0.79
C THR A 259 -16.25 7.16 -0.50
N ASP A 260 -15.54 8.06 -1.19
CA ASP A 260 -14.82 7.76 -2.42
C ASP A 260 -13.48 7.05 -2.13
N GLN A 261 -12.87 7.35 -0.99
CA GLN A 261 -11.67 6.66 -0.49
C GLN A 261 -12.01 5.25 -0.03
N ILE A 262 -11.05 4.33 -0.13
CA ILE A 262 -11.21 2.90 0.17
C ILE A 262 -10.18 2.42 1.20
N GLY A 263 -10.42 1.21 1.75
CA GLY A 263 -9.52 0.60 2.73
C GLY A 263 -9.69 1.17 4.15
N MET A 264 -8.73 0.84 5.02
CA MET A 264 -8.83 1.06 6.47
C MET A 264 -8.73 2.52 6.90
N PHE A 265 -8.21 3.42 6.05
CA PHE A 265 -7.91 4.81 6.41
C PHE A 265 -8.74 5.78 5.58
N ALA A 266 -9.09 6.93 6.17
CA ALA A 266 -9.55 8.10 5.46
C ALA A 266 -8.58 9.26 5.70
N TYR A 267 -8.28 9.97 4.63
CA TYR A 267 -7.51 11.21 4.67
C TYR A 267 -8.51 12.36 4.68
N THR A 268 -8.67 13.01 5.83
CA THR A 268 -9.78 13.95 6.05
C THR A 268 -9.58 15.31 5.40
N GLY A 269 -8.34 15.64 5.03
CA GLY A 269 -7.97 16.97 4.58
C GLY A 269 -7.94 18.03 5.70
N LEU A 270 -7.96 17.60 6.97
CA LEU A 270 -7.75 18.49 8.12
C LEU A 270 -6.28 18.91 8.21
N THR A 271 -6.06 20.14 8.67
CA THR A 271 -4.72 20.65 8.98
C THR A 271 -4.20 20.09 10.31
N ALA A 272 -2.88 20.20 10.54
CA ALA A 272 -2.27 19.76 11.80
C ALA A 272 -2.88 20.48 13.02
N ASP A 273 -3.16 21.79 12.91
CA ASP A 273 -3.78 22.57 13.99
C ASP A 273 -5.21 22.09 14.29
N GLN A 274 -5.98 21.78 13.23
CA GLN A 274 -7.33 21.20 13.38
C GLN A 274 -7.29 19.82 14.05
N VAL A 275 -6.31 18.99 13.69
CA VAL A 275 -6.09 17.69 14.34
C VAL A 275 -5.68 17.86 15.79
N GLN A 276 -4.84 18.84 16.10
CA GLN A 276 -4.45 19.14 17.49
C GLN A 276 -5.67 19.59 18.32
N ALA A 277 -6.52 20.47 17.75
CA ALA A 277 -7.75 20.89 18.42
C ALA A 277 -8.71 19.70 18.66
N MET A 278 -8.85 18.77 17.70
CA MET A 278 -9.64 17.54 17.90
C MET A 278 -9.13 16.72 19.09
N ARG A 279 -7.81 16.63 19.27
CA ARG A 279 -7.19 15.91 20.39
C ARG A 279 -7.47 16.61 21.71
N ASP A 280 -7.23 17.91 21.77
CA ASP A 280 -7.25 18.67 23.04
C ASP A 280 -8.67 18.92 23.55
N GLU A 281 -9.63 19.18 22.64
CA GLU A 281 -10.99 19.57 23.00
C GLU A 281 -11.97 18.39 22.98
N PHE A 282 -11.73 17.40 22.11
CA PHE A 282 -12.69 16.30 21.87
C PHE A 282 -12.12 14.93 22.21
N HIS A 283 -10.82 14.82 22.56
CA HIS A 283 -10.14 13.56 22.84
C HIS A 283 -10.22 12.55 21.69
N VAL A 284 -10.24 13.06 20.44
CA VAL A 284 -10.18 12.25 19.22
C VAL A 284 -8.73 12.26 18.71
N TYR A 285 -8.11 11.08 18.70
CA TYR A 285 -6.70 10.91 18.38
C TYR A 285 -6.51 10.36 16.98
N CYS A 286 -5.85 11.12 16.12
CA CYS A 286 -5.45 10.72 14.78
C CYS A 286 -4.06 11.27 14.44
N THR A 287 -3.52 10.93 13.27
CA THR A 287 -2.21 11.44 12.87
C THR A 287 -2.29 12.90 12.43
N LEU A 288 -1.24 13.70 12.68
CA LEU A 288 -1.23 15.15 12.42
C LEU A 288 -1.42 15.51 10.94
N ASP A 289 -1.21 14.59 10.04
CA ASP A 289 -1.47 14.73 8.61
C ASP A 289 -2.97 14.63 8.24
N GLY A 290 -3.84 14.38 9.22
CA GLY A 290 -5.30 14.27 9.03
C GLY A 290 -5.79 12.87 8.67
N ARG A 291 -4.96 11.84 8.76
CA ARG A 291 -5.39 10.44 8.55
C ARG A 291 -6.13 9.91 9.77
N ILE A 292 -7.33 9.37 9.56
CA ILE A 292 -8.09 8.62 10.57
C ILE A 292 -8.18 7.14 10.20
N SER A 293 -8.28 6.27 11.23
CA SER A 293 -8.59 4.85 11.03
C SER A 293 -10.10 4.64 11.02
N VAL A 294 -10.66 4.42 9.85
CA VAL A 294 -12.11 4.13 9.70
C VAL A 294 -12.47 2.79 10.37
N ALA A 295 -11.54 1.85 10.40
CA ALA A 295 -11.72 0.58 11.10
C ALA A 295 -11.93 0.75 12.63
N GLY A 296 -11.49 1.88 13.21
CA GLY A 296 -11.72 2.24 14.61
C GLY A 296 -13.08 2.91 14.88
N LEU A 297 -13.82 3.28 13.84
CA LEU A 297 -15.16 3.81 13.98
C LEU A 297 -16.15 2.69 14.33
N THR A 298 -17.14 3.04 15.13
CA THR A 298 -18.22 2.16 15.56
C THR A 298 -19.53 2.94 15.58
N PRO A 299 -20.70 2.28 15.56
CA PRO A 299 -21.98 2.99 15.74
C PRO A 299 -22.05 3.84 17.03
N SER A 300 -21.27 3.50 18.07
CA SER A 300 -21.27 4.21 19.34
C SER A 300 -20.35 5.44 19.36
N ASN A 301 -19.34 5.54 18.49
CA ASN A 301 -18.37 6.65 18.49
C ASN A 301 -18.43 7.55 17.25
N VAL A 302 -19.05 7.11 16.16
CA VAL A 302 -19.05 7.85 14.88
C VAL A 302 -19.70 9.23 15.00
N ASP A 303 -20.73 9.40 15.80
CA ASP A 303 -21.40 10.69 16.06
C ASP A 303 -20.45 11.67 16.78
N HIS A 304 -19.73 11.20 17.79
CA HIS A 304 -18.73 12.01 18.51
C HIS A 304 -17.60 12.46 17.58
N VAL A 305 -17.08 11.55 16.76
CA VAL A 305 -16.00 11.86 15.80
C VAL A 305 -16.50 12.87 14.74
N ALA A 306 -17.72 12.72 14.23
CA ALA A 306 -18.29 13.66 13.27
C ALA A 306 -18.45 15.07 13.86
N LYS A 307 -18.94 15.18 15.09
CA LYS A 307 -19.07 16.46 15.81
C LYS A 307 -17.71 17.12 16.04
N ALA A 308 -16.68 16.34 16.41
CA ALA A 308 -15.34 16.84 16.59
C ALA A 308 -14.75 17.39 15.26
N ILE A 309 -14.85 16.61 14.18
CA ILE A 309 -14.40 17.04 12.84
C ILE A 309 -15.13 18.32 12.41
N HIS A 310 -16.47 18.37 12.57
CA HIS A 310 -17.27 19.55 12.22
C HIS A 310 -16.82 20.78 13.03
N ALA A 311 -16.62 20.65 14.33
CA ALA A 311 -16.25 21.76 15.20
C ALA A 311 -14.93 22.42 14.79
N VAL A 312 -13.92 21.63 14.41
CA VAL A 312 -12.58 22.13 14.05
C VAL A 312 -12.47 22.53 12.58
N SER A 313 -13.44 22.18 11.73
CA SER A 313 -13.42 22.42 10.28
C SER A 313 -14.36 23.52 9.80
N LYS A 314 -14.96 24.29 10.74
CA LYS A 314 -15.84 25.43 10.45
C LYS A 314 -15.11 26.55 9.72
#